data_67ff07015f20d9b3f14e06b2ee54eee7
#
_entry.id   67ff07015f20d9b3f14e06b2ee54eee7
#
_cell.length_a   1.000
_cell.length_b   1.000
_cell.length_c   1.000
_cell.angle_alpha   90.00
_cell.angle_beta   90.00
_cell.angle_gamma   90.00
#
_symmetry.space_group_name_H-M   'P 1'
#
loop_
_entity.id
_entity.type
_entity.pdbx_description
1 polymer ?
#
loop_
_entity_poly.entity_id
_entity_poly.type
_entity_poly.pdbx_seq_one_letter_code
_entity_poly.pdbx_strand_id
1 'polypeptide(L)'
;MNIGNKIKELRKQRGVTQEQLADSIGVSFQAVSKWENNIALPDITLAPALASYFGVSMDILFDFNLQEIEDKAFAIAKESWKYRSSDWEKARNIIDEGLKTYPDNVILLINRLYVMNSEETPNEVITIALKIIDLSKDEAIKYDACQFLAYAYKAKGDFESARKAIDIIPDIRFSNQRLKASILEGKEKWDAACQEFNEALYAFMFITYRMAECCDDRGEYNEALEYYENALRVLDIYKVKESWYGFREGFNEEIAKIKEN
;
A
#
# COMPACT_ATOMS: atom_id res chain seq x y z
N MET A 1 12.89 -9.00 20.18
CA MET A 1 14.34 -8.95 19.94
C MET A 1 15.06 -9.48 21.16
N ASN A 2 15.83 -10.54 21.05
CA ASN A 2 16.49 -11.18 22.20
C ASN A 2 17.95 -11.50 21.86
N ILE A 3 18.75 -10.44 21.77
CA ILE A 3 20.19 -10.53 21.41
C ILE A 3 20.96 -11.50 22.31
N GLY A 4 20.62 -11.62 23.60
CA GLY A 4 21.29 -12.54 24.53
C GLY A 4 21.11 -14.01 24.13
N ASN A 5 19.89 -14.39 23.76
CA ASN A 5 19.62 -15.74 23.26
C ASN A 5 20.35 -16.00 21.94
N LYS A 6 20.44 -15.01 21.06
CA LYS A 6 21.15 -15.14 19.77
C LYS A 6 22.66 -15.29 19.97
N ILE A 7 23.25 -14.52 20.86
CA ILE A 7 24.66 -14.67 21.25
C ILE A 7 24.91 -16.08 21.77
N LYS A 8 24.03 -16.60 22.65
CA LYS A 8 24.12 -17.96 23.20
C LYS A 8 24.04 -19.04 22.12
N GLU A 9 23.11 -18.87 21.17
CA GLU A 9 22.92 -19.75 20.02
C GLU A 9 24.19 -19.79 19.15
N LEU A 10 24.66 -18.62 18.70
CA LEU A 10 25.84 -18.49 17.84
C LEU A 10 27.09 -19.01 18.52
N ARG A 11 27.30 -18.74 19.82
CA ARG A 11 28.39 -19.26 20.60
C ARG A 11 28.39 -20.79 20.64
N LYS A 12 27.21 -21.40 20.89
CA LYS A 12 27.07 -22.87 20.90
C LYS A 12 27.35 -23.48 19.53
N GLN A 13 26.83 -22.86 18.47
CA GLN A 13 27.12 -23.30 17.09
C GLN A 13 28.60 -23.28 16.76
N ARG A 14 29.33 -22.28 17.29
CA ARG A 14 30.79 -22.18 17.13
C ARG A 14 31.56 -23.11 18.05
N GLY A 15 30.93 -23.75 19.03
CA GLY A 15 31.54 -24.69 19.95
C GLY A 15 32.46 -24.07 20.99
N VAL A 16 32.28 -22.79 21.32
CA VAL A 16 33.14 -22.06 22.28
C VAL A 16 32.47 -21.83 23.62
N THR A 17 33.28 -21.67 24.70
CA THR A 17 32.76 -21.32 26.04
C THR A 17 32.45 -19.84 26.17
N GLN A 18 31.74 -19.44 27.22
CA GLN A 18 31.47 -18.03 27.53
C GLN A 18 32.80 -17.27 27.82
N GLU A 19 33.76 -17.92 28.42
CA GLU A 19 35.10 -17.36 28.69
C GLU A 19 35.84 -17.08 27.41
N GLN A 20 35.89 -18.06 26.48
CA GLN A 20 36.54 -17.89 25.20
C GLN A 20 35.93 -16.78 24.34
N LEU A 21 34.61 -16.64 24.39
CA LEU A 21 33.94 -15.51 23.75
C LEU A 21 34.33 -14.19 24.41
N ALA A 22 34.28 -14.12 25.75
CA ALA A 22 34.65 -12.93 26.52
C ALA A 22 36.07 -12.43 26.22
N ASP A 23 37.03 -13.34 26.23
CA ASP A 23 38.43 -13.06 25.90
C ASP A 23 38.57 -12.53 24.48
N SER A 24 37.85 -13.14 23.52
CA SER A 24 37.96 -12.77 22.10
C SER A 24 37.40 -11.38 21.78
N ILE A 25 36.44 -10.89 22.55
CA ILE A 25 35.81 -9.56 22.33
C ILE A 25 36.22 -8.53 23.40
N GLY A 26 37.13 -8.90 24.32
CA GLY A 26 37.72 -7.98 25.31
C GLY A 26 36.77 -7.58 26.44
N VAL A 27 35.89 -8.50 26.89
CA VAL A 27 34.95 -8.26 28.01
C VAL A 27 35.13 -9.32 29.13
N SER A 28 34.45 -9.13 30.24
CA SER A 28 34.48 -10.13 31.31
C SER A 28 33.54 -11.30 31.01
N PHE A 29 33.86 -12.51 31.48
CA PHE A 29 32.99 -13.67 31.47
C PHE A 29 31.58 -13.35 32.06
N GLN A 30 31.54 -12.58 33.18
CA GLN A 30 30.31 -12.19 33.82
C GLN A 30 29.40 -11.33 32.91
N ALA A 31 30.01 -10.52 32.03
CA ALA A 31 29.23 -9.74 31.05
C ALA A 31 28.54 -10.67 30.06
N VAL A 32 29.28 -11.60 29.44
CA VAL A 32 28.73 -12.58 28.51
C VAL A 32 27.62 -13.42 29.19
N SER A 33 27.89 -13.89 30.43
CA SER A 33 26.89 -14.66 31.20
C SER A 33 25.60 -13.85 31.43
N LYS A 34 25.69 -12.55 31.78
CA LYS A 34 24.52 -11.68 31.96
C LYS A 34 23.76 -11.49 30.67
N TRP A 35 24.44 -11.32 29.52
CA TRP A 35 23.80 -11.19 28.23
C TRP A 35 23.01 -12.45 27.84
N GLU A 36 23.65 -13.63 27.92
CA GLU A 36 23.03 -14.92 27.58
C GLU A 36 21.86 -15.34 28.49
N ASN A 37 21.80 -14.76 29.68
CA ASN A 37 20.70 -14.95 30.62
C ASN A 37 19.68 -13.80 30.60
N ASN A 38 19.82 -12.84 29.66
CA ASN A 38 18.96 -11.68 29.49
C ASN A 38 18.85 -10.77 30.74
N ILE A 39 19.91 -10.77 31.58
CA ILE A 39 20.03 -9.89 32.77
C ILE A 39 20.53 -8.50 32.36
N ALA A 40 21.36 -8.42 31.32
CA ALA A 40 21.87 -7.18 30.74
C ALA A 40 21.97 -7.33 29.22
N LEU A 41 21.98 -6.21 28.51
CA LEU A 41 22.29 -6.15 27.09
C LEU A 41 23.79 -5.86 26.90
N PRO A 42 24.41 -6.35 25.79
CA PRO A 42 25.73 -5.88 25.40
C PRO A 42 25.68 -4.38 25.05
N ASP A 43 26.75 -3.66 25.26
CA ASP A 43 26.90 -2.30 24.74
C ASP A 43 26.82 -2.36 23.22
N ILE A 44 26.09 -1.43 22.61
CA ILE A 44 25.90 -1.38 21.15
C ILE A 44 27.23 -1.26 20.40
N THR A 45 28.24 -0.65 21.00
CA THR A 45 29.58 -0.53 20.44
C THR A 45 30.28 -1.86 20.27
N LEU A 46 29.87 -2.91 20.99
CA LEU A 46 30.40 -4.27 20.87
C LEU A 46 29.74 -5.08 19.74
N ALA A 47 28.61 -4.61 19.22
CA ALA A 47 27.86 -5.33 18.21
C ALA A 47 28.67 -5.64 16.93
N PRO A 48 29.48 -4.71 16.37
CA PRO A 48 30.35 -5.03 15.24
C PRO A 48 31.39 -6.12 15.55
N ALA A 49 31.97 -6.10 16.76
CA ALA A 49 32.95 -7.10 17.20
C ALA A 49 32.29 -8.48 17.35
N LEU A 50 31.10 -8.55 17.93
CA LEU A 50 30.29 -9.78 18.05
C LEU A 50 29.91 -10.34 16.68
N ALA A 51 29.39 -9.50 15.78
CA ALA A 51 29.02 -9.91 14.43
C ALA A 51 30.24 -10.45 13.66
N SER A 52 31.39 -9.75 13.73
CA SER A 52 32.65 -10.17 13.11
C SER A 52 33.16 -11.47 13.72
N TYR A 53 33.15 -11.60 15.05
CA TYR A 53 33.57 -12.80 15.73
C TYR A 53 32.75 -14.03 15.31
N PHE A 54 31.45 -13.91 15.22
CA PHE A 54 30.57 -15.01 14.79
C PHE A 54 30.54 -15.19 13.26
N GLY A 55 31.03 -14.25 12.48
CA GLY A 55 30.95 -14.29 11.01
C GLY A 55 29.55 -14.12 10.47
N VAL A 56 28.71 -13.31 11.14
CA VAL A 56 27.33 -13.06 10.77
C VAL A 56 27.08 -11.57 10.50
N SER A 57 25.98 -11.24 9.81
CA SER A 57 25.54 -9.84 9.68
C SER A 57 24.98 -9.31 11.00
N MET A 58 24.88 -7.98 11.11
CA MET A 58 24.22 -7.32 12.25
C MET A 58 22.77 -7.75 12.38
N ASP A 59 22.07 -7.92 11.25
CA ASP A 59 20.66 -8.37 11.24
C ASP A 59 20.51 -9.75 11.89
N ILE A 60 21.42 -10.68 11.53
CA ILE A 60 21.44 -12.02 12.16
C ILE A 60 21.75 -11.91 13.65
N LEU A 61 22.74 -11.08 14.04
CA LEU A 61 23.10 -10.90 15.44
C LEU A 61 21.96 -10.34 16.27
N PHE A 62 21.20 -9.38 15.70
CA PHE A 62 20.06 -8.76 16.37
C PHE A 62 18.75 -9.53 16.20
N ASP A 63 18.79 -10.70 15.53
CA ASP A 63 17.60 -11.48 15.19
C ASP A 63 16.54 -10.61 14.49
N PHE A 64 17.03 -9.74 13.59
CA PHE A 64 16.20 -8.82 12.83
C PHE A 64 15.83 -9.49 11.51
N ASN A 65 14.54 -9.73 11.32
CA ASN A 65 14.00 -10.30 10.10
C ASN A 65 13.04 -9.29 9.43
N LEU A 66 13.55 -8.59 8.42
CA LEU A 66 12.76 -7.62 7.66
C LEU A 66 11.53 -8.28 7.01
N GLN A 67 11.71 -9.50 6.47
CA GLN A 67 10.61 -10.24 5.85
C GLN A 67 9.48 -10.53 6.84
N GLU A 68 9.81 -10.90 8.08
CA GLU A 68 8.80 -11.13 9.13
C GLU A 68 8.02 -9.85 9.46
N ILE A 69 8.69 -8.69 9.43
CA ILE A 69 8.05 -7.39 9.62
C ILE A 69 7.10 -7.09 8.45
N GLU A 70 7.53 -7.33 7.23
CA GLU A 70 6.71 -7.15 6.03
C GLU A 70 5.51 -8.09 6.01
N ASP A 71 5.70 -9.35 6.37
CA ASP A 71 4.61 -10.34 6.48
C ASP A 71 3.56 -9.93 7.53
N LYS A 72 4.00 -9.43 8.69
CA LYS A 72 3.12 -8.91 9.74
C LYS A 72 2.36 -7.67 9.28
N ALA A 73 3.04 -6.73 8.65
CA ALA A 73 2.43 -5.53 8.11
C ALA A 73 1.39 -5.87 7.02
N PHE A 74 1.71 -6.81 6.13
CA PHE A 74 0.78 -7.31 5.12
C PHE A 74 -0.45 -8.00 5.74
N ALA A 75 -0.25 -8.79 6.81
CA ALA A 75 -1.36 -9.42 7.53
C ALA A 75 -2.31 -8.37 8.15
N ILE A 76 -1.77 -7.29 8.73
CA ILE A 76 -2.55 -6.16 9.24
C ILE A 76 -3.34 -5.48 8.12
N ALA A 77 -2.69 -5.18 6.99
CA ALA A 77 -3.34 -4.59 5.83
C ALA A 77 -4.47 -5.48 5.30
N LYS A 78 -4.22 -6.79 5.17
CA LYS A 78 -5.22 -7.78 4.74
C LYS A 78 -6.41 -7.87 5.69
N GLU A 79 -6.20 -7.74 7.00
CA GLU A 79 -7.29 -7.67 7.97
C GLU A 79 -8.15 -6.42 7.77
N SER A 80 -7.54 -5.25 7.57
CA SER A 80 -8.22 -4.01 7.27
C SER A 80 -9.10 -4.11 5.99
N TRP A 81 -8.64 -4.82 4.96
CA TRP A 81 -9.38 -4.97 3.69
C TRP A 81 -10.78 -5.57 3.86
N LYS A 82 -10.98 -6.41 4.86
CA LYS A 82 -12.29 -7.03 5.13
C LYS A 82 -13.39 -6.01 5.48
N TYR A 83 -12.98 -4.84 5.95
CA TYR A 83 -13.89 -3.81 6.47
C TYR A 83 -14.01 -2.58 5.58
N ARG A 84 -13.23 -2.45 4.51
CA ARG A 84 -13.19 -1.24 3.66
C ARG A 84 -14.54 -0.83 3.06
N SER A 85 -15.40 -1.79 2.74
CA SER A 85 -16.72 -1.54 2.15
C SER A 85 -17.87 -1.53 3.16
N SER A 86 -17.65 -2.05 4.38
CA SER A 86 -18.72 -2.21 5.38
C SER A 86 -18.52 -1.36 6.63
N ASP A 87 -17.28 -1.06 7.00
CA ASP A 87 -16.91 -0.32 8.21
C ASP A 87 -15.52 0.28 8.02
N TRP A 88 -15.45 1.38 7.29
CA TRP A 88 -14.18 2.04 6.96
C TRP A 88 -13.46 2.60 8.19
N GLU A 89 -14.19 2.97 9.26
CA GLU A 89 -13.61 3.43 10.50
C GLU A 89 -12.83 2.31 11.20
N LYS A 90 -13.41 1.11 11.24
CA LYS A 90 -12.72 -0.08 11.72
C LYS A 90 -11.51 -0.44 10.87
N ALA A 91 -11.63 -0.35 9.54
CA ALA A 91 -10.51 -0.56 8.63
C ALA A 91 -9.36 0.41 8.92
N ARG A 92 -9.68 1.69 9.13
CA ARG A 92 -8.74 2.74 9.50
C ARG A 92 -8.05 2.44 10.83
N ASN A 93 -8.81 2.11 11.87
CA ASN A 93 -8.27 1.84 13.20
C ASN A 93 -7.28 0.67 13.19
N ILE A 94 -7.53 -0.39 12.41
CA ILE A 94 -6.60 -1.52 12.25
C ILE A 94 -5.26 -1.05 11.69
N ILE A 95 -5.28 -0.20 10.66
CA ILE A 95 -4.04 0.33 10.06
C ILE A 95 -3.32 1.28 11.03
N ASP A 96 -4.06 2.16 11.71
CA ASP A 96 -3.47 3.12 12.66
C ASP A 96 -2.78 2.41 13.84
N GLU A 97 -3.34 1.31 14.35
CA GLU A 97 -2.69 0.47 15.36
C GLU A 97 -1.43 -0.21 14.81
N GLY A 98 -1.47 -0.69 13.56
CA GLY A 98 -0.30 -1.24 12.88
C GLY A 98 0.83 -0.22 12.74
N LEU A 99 0.49 1.02 12.38
CA LEU A 99 1.45 2.12 12.22
C LEU A 99 2.09 2.58 13.54
N LYS A 100 1.47 2.33 14.69
CA LYS A 100 2.13 2.55 16.00
C LYS A 100 3.34 1.64 16.20
N THR A 101 3.25 0.42 15.68
CA THR A 101 4.34 -0.57 15.79
C THR A 101 5.35 -0.43 14.63
N TYR A 102 4.86 -0.11 13.43
CA TYR A 102 5.64 -0.03 12.19
C TYR A 102 5.40 1.31 11.47
N PRO A 103 5.87 2.45 12.03
CA PRO A 103 5.49 3.80 11.58
C PRO A 103 5.95 4.17 10.17
N ASP A 104 6.99 3.48 9.65
CA ASP A 104 7.58 3.71 8.33
C ASP A 104 7.31 2.56 7.34
N ASN A 105 6.43 1.62 7.71
CA ASN A 105 6.12 0.51 6.83
C ASN A 105 5.24 0.97 5.66
N VAL A 106 5.78 0.86 4.45
CA VAL A 106 5.16 1.35 3.21
C VAL A 106 3.83 0.67 2.92
N ILE A 107 3.68 -0.64 3.23
CA ILE A 107 2.42 -1.38 3.03
C ILE A 107 1.32 -0.80 3.91
N LEU A 108 1.63 -0.47 5.17
CA LEU A 108 0.65 0.15 6.07
C LEU A 108 0.34 1.60 5.67
N LEU A 109 1.36 2.37 5.29
CA LEU A 109 1.18 3.76 4.86
C LEU A 109 0.29 3.87 3.62
N ILE A 110 0.52 3.04 2.59
CA ILE A 110 -0.34 3.08 1.40
C ILE A 110 -1.77 2.61 1.73
N ASN A 111 -1.92 1.61 2.59
CA ASN A 111 -3.24 1.17 3.05
C ASN A 111 -3.94 2.23 3.91
N ARG A 112 -3.19 3.09 4.61
CA ARG A 112 -3.73 4.25 5.32
C ARG A 112 -4.35 5.26 4.36
N LEU A 113 -3.69 5.53 3.21
CA LEU A 113 -4.24 6.40 2.17
C LEU A 113 -5.56 5.86 1.59
N TYR A 114 -5.66 4.55 1.38
CA TYR A 114 -6.90 3.92 0.87
C TYR A 114 -8.12 4.03 1.81
N VAL A 115 -7.90 4.34 3.10
CA VAL A 115 -8.97 4.55 4.10
C VAL A 115 -9.05 6.00 4.57
N MET A 116 -8.53 6.94 3.79
CA MET A 116 -8.62 8.38 4.02
C MET A 116 -9.48 9.06 2.95
N ASN A 117 -10.09 10.16 3.34
CA ASN A 117 -10.74 11.07 2.41
C ASN A 117 -9.79 12.25 2.10
N SER A 118 -9.36 12.35 0.84
CA SER A 118 -8.44 13.41 0.40
C SER A 118 -9.05 14.82 0.48
N GLU A 119 -10.36 14.93 0.49
CA GLU A 119 -11.06 16.22 0.59
C GLU A 119 -11.15 16.69 2.04
N GLU A 120 -11.36 15.76 3.00
CA GLU A 120 -11.46 16.09 4.43
C GLU A 120 -10.10 16.33 5.09
N THR A 121 -9.09 15.56 4.70
CA THR A 121 -7.75 15.58 5.34
C THR A 121 -6.60 15.74 4.34
N PRO A 122 -6.64 16.74 3.43
CA PRO A 122 -5.67 16.85 2.35
C PRO A 122 -4.22 17.00 2.82
N ASN A 123 -3.97 17.71 3.92
CA ASN A 123 -2.61 17.91 4.44
C ASN A 123 -2.00 16.62 4.99
N GLU A 124 -2.81 15.78 5.64
CA GLU A 124 -2.36 14.48 6.15
C GLU A 124 -2.08 13.52 4.99
N VAL A 125 -2.95 13.48 3.97
CA VAL A 125 -2.75 12.70 2.75
C VAL A 125 -1.45 13.10 2.05
N ILE A 126 -1.20 14.40 1.88
CA ILE A 126 0.05 14.91 1.28
C ILE A 126 1.27 14.42 2.07
N THR A 127 1.24 14.53 3.40
CA THR A 127 2.36 14.12 4.25
C THR A 127 2.66 12.63 4.10
N ILE A 128 1.62 11.79 4.14
CA ILE A 128 1.78 10.34 4.01
C ILE A 128 2.22 9.96 2.60
N ALA A 129 1.63 10.55 1.56
CA ALA A 129 1.98 10.26 0.17
C ALA A 129 3.44 10.60 -0.15
N LEU A 130 3.92 11.78 0.27
CA LEU A 130 5.32 12.17 0.11
C LEU A 130 6.27 11.22 0.86
N LYS A 131 5.90 10.79 2.07
CA LYS A 131 6.67 9.81 2.83
C LYS A 131 6.76 8.45 2.10
N ILE A 132 5.67 7.98 1.49
CA ILE A 132 5.67 6.75 0.70
C ILE A 132 6.59 6.88 -0.51
N ILE A 133 6.53 8.00 -1.23
CA ILE A 133 7.36 8.27 -2.41
C ILE A 133 8.85 8.23 -2.06
N ASP A 134 9.22 8.74 -0.88
CA ASP A 134 10.59 8.73 -0.38
C ASP A 134 11.06 7.33 0.04
N LEU A 135 10.22 6.60 0.78
CA LEU A 135 10.58 5.31 1.40
C LEU A 135 10.45 4.12 0.44
N SER A 136 9.49 4.15 -0.48
CA SER A 136 9.20 2.99 -1.34
C SER A 136 10.29 2.78 -2.38
N LYS A 137 10.63 1.50 -2.61
CA LYS A 137 11.44 1.05 -3.75
C LYS A 137 10.56 0.50 -4.89
N ASP A 138 9.28 0.32 -4.64
CA ASP A 138 8.29 -0.17 -5.60
C ASP A 138 7.65 1.01 -6.32
N GLU A 139 7.86 1.09 -7.62
CA GLU A 139 7.33 2.17 -8.46
C GLU A 139 5.80 2.15 -8.53
N ALA A 140 5.16 0.97 -8.49
CA ALA A 140 3.70 0.88 -8.51
C ALA A 140 3.10 1.54 -7.25
N ILE A 141 3.69 1.29 -6.08
CA ILE A 141 3.26 1.92 -4.82
C ILE A 141 3.50 3.43 -4.85
N LYS A 142 4.60 3.89 -5.48
CA LYS A 142 4.84 5.33 -5.66
C LYS A 142 3.78 5.97 -6.56
N TYR A 143 3.39 5.30 -7.65
CA TYR A 143 2.34 5.82 -8.54
C TYR A 143 0.99 5.89 -7.85
N ASP A 144 0.64 4.89 -7.05
CA ASP A 144 -0.56 4.94 -6.19
C ASP A 144 -0.49 6.14 -5.22
N ALA A 145 0.65 6.35 -4.57
CA ALA A 145 0.83 7.51 -3.69
C ALA A 145 0.74 8.84 -4.44
N CYS A 146 1.28 8.93 -5.68
CA CYS A 146 1.15 10.12 -6.54
C CYS A 146 -0.32 10.39 -6.91
N GLN A 147 -1.13 9.37 -7.11
CA GLN A 147 -2.56 9.53 -7.34
C GLN A 147 -3.25 10.20 -6.14
N PHE A 148 -3.04 9.70 -4.91
CA PHE A 148 -3.59 10.32 -3.70
C PHE A 148 -3.09 11.74 -3.49
N LEU A 149 -1.81 11.98 -3.78
CA LEU A 149 -1.18 13.29 -3.71
C LEU A 149 -1.88 14.29 -4.66
N ALA A 150 -2.18 13.86 -5.88
CA ALA A 150 -2.88 14.69 -6.86
C ALA A 150 -4.31 15.05 -6.40
N TYR A 151 -5.05 14.09 -5.85
CA TYR A 151 -6.38 14.35 -5.28
C TYR A 151 -6.33 15.33 -4.11
N ALA A 152 -5.35 15.18 -3.21
CA ALA A 152 -5.20 16.06 -2.06
C ALA A 152 -4.82 17.50 -2.47
N TYR A 153 -3.96 17.66 -3.48
CA TYR A 153 -3.66 18.98 -4.05
C TYR A 153 -4.87 19.59 -4.76
N LYS A 154 -5.64 18.79 -5.51
CA LYS A 154 -6.91 19.24 -6.12
C LYS A 154 -7.87 19.75 -5.03
N ALA A 155 -8.05 19.02 -3.95
CA ALA A 155 -8.92 19.42 -2.82
C ALA A 155 -8.49 20.76 -2.18
N LYS A 156 -7.20 21.09 -2.26
CA LYS A 156 -6.65 22.40 -1.81
C LYS A 156 -6.73 23.49 -2.88
N GLY A 157 -7.19 23.20 -4.09
CA GLY A 157 -7.16 24.12 -5.22
C GLY A 157 -5.78 24.33 -5.85
N ASP A 158 -4.76 23.55 -5.43
CA ASP A 158 -3.41 23.60 -5.99
C ASP A 158 -3.27 22.68 -7.21
N PHE A 159 -3.85 23.11 -8.32
CA PHE A 159 -3.85 22.34 -9.57
C PHE A 159 -2.46 22.22 -10.22
N GLU A 160 -1.52 23.13 -9.90
CA GLU A 160 -0.16 23.03 -10.39
C GLU A 160 0.58 21.86 -9.74
N SER A 161 0.52 21.73 -8.42
CA SER A 161 1.10 20.61 -7.70
C SER A 161 0.39 19.29 -8.02
N ALA A 162 -0.93 19.31 -8.20
CA ALA A 162 -1.70 18.13 -8.64
C ALA A 162 -1.19 17.63 -10.01
N ARG A 163 -0.99 18.52 -10.98
CA ARG A 163 -0.47 18.15 -12.30
C ARG A 163 0.94 17.57 -12.21
N LYS A 164 1.84 18.18 -11.42
CA LYS A 164 3.19 17.64 -11.21
C LYS A 164 3.17 16.22 -10.61
N ALA A 165 2.23 15.93 -9.71
CA ALA A 165 2.08 14.58 -9.14
C ALA A 165 1.58 13.57 -10.18
N ILE A 166 0.65 13.98 -11.07
CA ILE A 166 0.14 13.13 -12.17
C ILE A 166 1.25 12.84 -13.20
N ASP A 167 2.08 13.82 -13.54
CA ASP A 167 3.13 13.69 -14.54
C ASP A 167 4.23 12.68 -14.17
N ILE A 168 4.29 12.26 -12.88
CA ILE A 168 5.19 11.19 -12.43
C ILE A 168 4.63 9.80 -12.85
N ILE A 169 3.32 9.66 -12.99
CA ILE A 169 2.67 8.39 -13.32
C ILE A 169 2.82 8.14 -14.83
N PRO A 170 3.45 7.04 -15.25
CA PRO A 170 3.69 6.80 -16.67
C PRO A 170 2.41 6.49 -17.44
N ASP A 171 2.30 6.99 -18.67
CA ASP A 171 1.29 6.55 -19.62
C ASP A 171 1.54 5.10 -20.04
N ILE A 172 0.64 4.20 -19.67
CA ILE A 172 0.72 2.79 -20.05
C ILE A 172 0.06 2.61 -21.43
N ARG A 173 0.89 2.41 -22.47
CA ARG A 173 0.40 2.23 -23.83
C ARG A 173 -0.24 0.86 -24.06
N PHE A 174 0.23 -0.19 -23.39
CA PHE A 174 -0.25 -1.56 -23.53
C PHE A 174 -0.39 -2.24 -22.17
N SER A 175 -1.56 -2.83 -21.93
CA SER A 175 -1.79 -3.69 -20.78
C SER A 175 -1.15 -5.07 -21.01
N ASN A 176 -0.55 -5.63 -19.94
CA ASN A 176 -0.03 -6.99 -19.96
C ASN A 176 -1.15 -8.02 -20.24
N GLN A 177 -2.34 -7.80 -19.69
CA GLN A 177 -3.49 -8.69 -19.88
C GLN A 177 -4.00 -8.64 -21.33
N ARG A 178 -4.00 -7.46 -21.96
CA ARG A 178 -4.34 -7.31 -23.38
C ARG A 178 -3.38 -8.09 -24.27
N LEU A 179 -2.07 -8.05 -23.98
CA LEU A 179 -1.08 -8.84 -24.71
C LEU A 179 -1.29 -10.33 -24.48
N LYS A 180 -1.51 -10.78 -23.23
CA LYS A 180 -1.82 -12.19 -22.92
C LYS A 180 -3.08 -12.66 -23.64
N ALA A 181 -4.15 -11.88 -23.63
CA ALA A 181 -5.39 -12.19 -24.36
C ALA A 181 -5.19 -12.28 -25.88
N SER A 182 -4.19 -11.58 -26.44
CA SER A 182 -3.90 -11.59 -27.88
C SER A 182 -2.98 -12.74 -28.30
N ILE A 183 -2.08 -13.19 -27.42
CA ILE A 183 -0.97 -14.09 -27.76
C ILE A 183 -1.21 -15.52 -27.25
N LEU A 184 -1.80 -15.66 -26.05
CA LEU A 184 -1.99 -16.94 -25.39
C LEU A 184 -3.24 -17.69 -25.90
N GLU A 185 -3.42 -18.94 -25.47
CA GLU A 185 -4.54 -19.81 -25.86
C GLU A 185 -5.24 -20.40 -24.62
N GLY A 186 -6.39 -21.05 -24.84
CA GLY A 186 -7.11 -21.78 -23.81
C GLY A 186 -7.55 -20.91 -22.63
N LYS A 187 -7.41 -21.46 -21.42
CA LYS A 187 -7.86 -20.82 -20.19
C LYS A 187 -7.11 -19.52 -19.88
N GLU A 188 -5.80 -19.48 -20.09
CA GLU A 188 -5.00 -18.28 -19.84
C GLU A 188 -5.43 -17.09 -20.70
N LYS A 189 -5.73 -17.34 -21.99
CA LYS A 189 -6.31 -16.33 -22.88
C LYS A 189 -7.63 -15.80 -22.35
N TRP A 190 -8.52 -16.71 -21.93
CA TRP A 190 -9.83 -16.36 -21.42
C TRP A 190 -9.74 -15.54 -20.13
N ASP A 191 -8.95 -16.00 -19.18
CA ASP A 191 -8.76 -15.31 -17.88
C ASP A 191 -8.19 -13.88 -18.08
N ALA A 192 -7.18 -13.75 -18.96
CA ALA A 192 -6.60 -12.45 -19.29
C ALA A 192 -7.61 -11.53 -20.01
N ALA A 193 -8.41 -12.07 -20.94
CA ALA A 193 -9.44 -11.29 -21.63
C ALA A 193 -10.54 -10.82 -20.67
N CYS A 194 -10.96 -11.67 -19.73
CA CYS A 194 -11.95 -11.30 -18.71
C CYS A 194 -11.42 -10.20 -17.78
N GLN A 195 -10.17 -10.30 -17.37
CA GLN A 195 -9.55 -9.27 -16.53
C GLN A 195 -9.45 -7.95 -17.28
N GLU A 196 -8.90 -7.94 -18.50
CA GLU A 196 -8.78 -6.73 -19.32
C GLU A 196 -10.15 -6.10 -19.62
N PHE A 197 -11.16 -6.91 -19.88
CA PHE A 197 -12.53 -6.43 -20.10
C PHE A 197 -13.07 -5.70 -18.87
N ASN A 198 -12.90 -6.26 -17.66
CA ASN A 198 -13.35 -5.63 -16.43
C ASN A 198 -12.63 -4.30 -16.16
N GLU A 199 -11.33 -4.23 -16.39
CA GLU A 199 -10.52 -3.01 -16.24
C GLU A 199 -10.90 -1.95 -17.28
N ALA A 200 -11.09 -2.35 -18.54
CA ALA A 200 -11.53 -1.45 -19.59
C ALA A 200 -12.94 -0.90 -19.35
N LEU A 201 -13.85 -1.76 -18.89
CA LEU A 201 -15.22 -1.35 -18.55
C LEU A 201 -15.22 -0.39 -17.35
N TYR A 202 -14.41 -0.67 -16.32
CA TYR A 202 -14.25 0.24 -15.19
C TYR A 202 -13.72 1.62 -15.65
N ALA A 203 -12.65 1.63 -16.45
CA ALA A 203 -12.09 2.87 -16.98
C ALA A 203 -13.12 3.64 -17.84
N PHE A 204 -13.86 2.93 -18.67
CA PHE A 204 -14.93 3.53 -19.49
C PHE A 204 -16.00 4.18 -18.61
N MET A 205 -16.51 3.48 -17.60
CA MET A 205 -17.53 4.03 -16.69
C MET A 205 -17.00 5.25 -15.93
N PHE A 206 -15.77 5.17 -15.43
CA PHE A 206 -15.13 6.27 -14.71
C PHE A 206 -14.98 7.53 -15.59
N ILE A 207 -14.52 7.38 -16.83
CA ILE A 207 -14.33 8.51 -17.75
C ILE A 207 -15.69 9.06 -18.20
N THR A 208 -16.67 8.20 -18.45
CA THR A 208 -18.03 8.65 -18.80
C THR A 208 -18.65 9.50 -17.68
N TYR A 209 -18.44 9.10 -16.42
CA TYR A 209 -18.86 9.91 -15.27
C TYR A 209 -18.19 11.30 -15.30
N ARG A 210 -16.86 11.37 -15.52
CA ARG A 210 -16.13 12.65 -15.58
C ARG A 210 -16.55 13.53 -16.76
N MET A 211 -16.85 12.93 -17.90
CA MET A 211 -17.38 13.69 -19.06
C MET A 211 -18.75 14.30 -18.74
N ALA A 212 -19.64 13.53 -18.10
CA ALA A 212 -20.94 14.04 -17.68
C ALA A 212 -20.81 15.15 -16.62
N GLU A 213 -19.93 14.99 -15.62
CA GLU A 213 -19.59 16.07 -14.66
C GLU A 213 -19.16 17.36 -15.38
N CYS A 214 -18.27 17.24 -16.37
CA CYS A 214 -17.81 18.42 -17.15
C CYS A 214 -18.94 19.08 -17.94
N CYS A 215 -19.95 18.33 -18.43
CA CYS A 215 -21.15 18.88 -19.05
C CYS A 215 -22.04 19.58 -18.03
N ASP A 216 -22.25 18.99 -16.86
CA ASP A 216 -23.02 19.57 -15.76
C ASP A 216 -22.41 20.89 -15.28
N ASP A 217 -21.10 20.94 -15.06
CA ASP A 217 -20.34 22.16 -14.69
C ASP A 217 -20.52 23.30 -15.71
N ARG A 218 -20.79 22.99 -16.99
CA ARG A 218 -21.05 23.96 -18.06
C ARG A 218 -22.54 24.29 -18.23
N GLY A 219 -23.42 23.64 -17.45
CA GLY A 219 -24.86 23.78 -17.59
C GLY A 219 -25.45 23.04 -18.80
N GLU A 220 -24.72 22.11 -19.40
CA GLU A 220 -25.12 21.26 -20.54
C GLU A 220 -25.84 20.01 -20.03
N TYR A 221 -26.93 20.19 -19.28
CA TYR A 221 -27.64 19.14 -18.54
C TYR A 221 -28.15 17.98 -19.39
N ASN A 222 -28.60 18.26 -20.62
CA ASN A 222 -29.09 17.23 -21.54
C ASN A 222 -27.94 16.28 -21.98
N GLU A 223 -26.77 16.82 -22.25
CA GLU A 223 -25.59 16.04 -22.62
C GLU A 223 -25.10 15.20 -21.41
N ALA A 224 -25.07 15.79 -20.22
CA ALA A 224 -24.72 15.07 -18.99
C ALA A 224 -25.65 13.87 -18.77
N LEU A 225 -26.99 14.08 -18.91
CA LEU A 225 -27.97 13.00 -18.81
C LEU A 225 -27.73 11.90 -19.84
N GLU A 226 -27.43 12.25 -21.09
CA GLU A 226 -27.14 11.27 -22.15
C GLU A 226 -25.93 10.40 -21.80
N TYR A 227 -24.84 10.95 -21.26
CA TYR A 227 -23.69 10.20 -20.82
C TYR A 227 -24.05 9.22 -19.69
N TYR A 228 -24.76 9.64 -18.66
CA TYR A 228 -25.15 8.78 -17.56
C TYR A 228 -26.13 7.67 -18.01
N GLU A 229 -27.13 7.99 -18.81
CA GLU A 229 -28.09 6.99 -19.31
C GLU A 229 -27.43 5.98 -20.26
N ASN A 230 -26.49 6.40 -21.10
CA ASN A 230 -25.73 5.51 -21.97
C ASN A 230 -24.81 4.58 -21.16
N ALA A 231 -24.17 5.08 -20.09
CA ALA A 231 -23.40 4.25 -19.19
C ALA A 231 -24.25 3.15 -18.53
N LEU A 232 -25.45 3.49 -18.03
CA LEU A 232 -26.40 2.52 -17.47
C LEU A 232 -26.78 1.45 -18.50
N ARG A 233 -27.06 1.85 -19.76
CA ARG A 233 -27.37 0.89 -20.87
C ARG A 233 -26.22 -0.08 -21.13
N VAL A 234 -24.97 0.39 -21.09
CA VAL A 234 -23.79 -0.48 -21.26
C VAL A 234 -23.71 -1.51 -20.13
N LEU A 235 -23.94 -1.09 -18.86
CA LEU A 235 -23.98 -2.01 -17.73
C LEU A 235 -25.08 -3.07 -17.86
N ASP A 236 -26.23 -2.70 -18.44
CA ASP A 236 -27.35 -3.63 -18.71
C ASP A 236 -27.01 -4.63 -19.82
N ILE A 237 -26.43 -4.18 -20.94
CA ILE A 237 -26.03 -5.01 -22.07
C ILE A 237 -25.09 -6.14 -21.61
N TYR A 238 -24.12 -5.80 -20.76
CA TYR A 238 -23.14 -6.75 -20.22
C TYR A 238 -23.60 -7.47 -18.95
N LYS A 239 -24.84 -7.22 -18.49
CA LYS A 239 -25.42 -7.83 -17.28
C LYS A 239 -24.54 -7.70 -16.05
N VAL A 240 -23.94 -6.53 -15.88
CA VAL A 240 -23.05 -6.22 -14.76
C VAL A 240 -23.85 -6.18 -13.46
N LYS A 241 -23.30 -6.77 -12.38
CA LYS A 241 -23.95 -6.83 -11.07
C LYS A 241 -24.27 -5.42 -10.54
N GLU A 242 -25.40 -5.28 -9.83
CA GLU A 242 -25.81 -4.01 -9.20
C GLU A 242 -24.70 -3.38 -8.33
N SER A 243 -24.06 -4.19 -7.50
CA SER A 243 -23.01 -3.74 -6.57
C SER A 243 -21.65 -3.51 -7.21
N TRP A 244 -21.52 -3.61 -8.55
CA TRP A 244 -20.24 -3.48 -9.21
C TRP A 244 -19.72 -2.04 -9.12
N TYR A 245 -18.75 -1.81 -8.24
CA TYR A 245 -18.11 -0.52 -7.95
C TYR A 245 -19.08 0.67 -7.64
N GLY A 246 -20.35 0.41 -7.39
CA GLY A 246 -21.35 1.46 -7.09
C GLY A 246 -21.72 2.37 -8.27
N PHE A 247 -21.29 2.09 -9.49
CA PHE A 247 -21.54 2.95 -10.65
C PHE A 247 -23.04 3.16 -10.94
N ARG A 248 -23.86 2.10 -10.81
CA ARG A 248 -25.31 2.25 -11.06
C ARG A 248 -25.97 3.22 -10.09
N GLU A 249 -25.64 3.10 -8.82
CA GLU A 249 -26.11 3.99 -7.76
C GLU A 249 -25.67 5.43 -8.04
N GLY A 250 -24.36 5.64 -8.26
CA GLY A 250 -23.82 6.97 -8.56
C GLY A 250 -24.46 7.63 -9.80
N PHE A 251 -24.59 6.91 -10.92
CA PHE A 251 -25.23 7.46 -12.11
C PHE A 251 -26.72 7.82 -11.88
N ASN A 252 -27.46 6.97 -11.16
CA ASN A 252 -28.87 7.26 -10.86
C ASN A 252 -29.04 8.46 -9.93
N GLU A 253 -28.13 8.65 -8.96
CA GLU A 253 -28.12 9.82 -8.08
C GLU A 253 -27.89 11.12 -8.86
N GLU A 254 -26.91 11.14 -9.77
CA GLU A 254 -26.62 12.31 -10.59
C GLU A 254 -27.75 12.63 -11.57
N ILE A 255 -28.35 11.61 -12.20
CA ILE A 255 -29.52 11.77 -13.06
C ILE A 255 -30.71 12.38 -12.27
N ALA A 256 -30.90 11.94 -11.02
CA ALA A 256 -31.99 12.49 -10.18
C ALA A 256 -31.71 13.97 -9.86
N LYS A 257 -30.49 14.33 -9.47
CA LYS A 257 -30.13 15.73 -9.19
C LYS A 257 -30.33 16.66 -10.38
N ILE A 258 -29.94 16.22 -11.59
CA ILE A 258 -30.14 17.03 -12.80
C ILE A 258 -31.61 17.20 -13.15
N LYS A 259 -32.45 16.17 -12.92
CA LYS A 259 -33.90 16.24 -13.22
C LYS A 259 -34.71 17.06 -12.21
N GLU A 260 -34.15 17.32 -11.03
CA GLU A 260 -34.75 18.18 -10.00
C GLU A 260 -34.48 19.68 -10.18
N ASN A 261 -33.43 20.03 -10.96
CA ASN A 261 -33.04 21.40 -11.29
C ASN A 261 -33.75 21.88 -12.58
#